data_b34fdaabe34da33bdec01fc4b4ab465f
#
_entry.id   b34fdaabe34da33bdec01fc4b4ab465f
#
_cell.length_a   1.000
_cell.length_b   1.000
_cell.length_c   1.000
_cell.angle_alpha   90.00
_cell.angle_beta   90.00
_cell.angle_gamma   90.00
#
_symmetry.space_group_name_H-M   'P 1'
#
loop_
_entity.id
_entity.type
_entity.pdbx_description
1 polymer ?
#
loop_
_entity_poly.entity_id
_entity_poly.type
_entity_poly.pdbx_seq_one_letter_code
_entity_poly.pdbx_strand_id
1 'polypeptide(L)'
;MTVQTLHIPLPEAIVQRLQRVAEATHQPLEAVVVQTICGNLPPAFDDLSPAVREIVADLPTLHDDALWGVARTPLPPQQWRRHQRLLRKAQEGTLTAAEQHELDALRTATDRFVTRRSYALALLKWRGYTLPTTA
;
A
#
# COMPACT_ATOMS: atom_id res chain seq x y z
N MET A 1 5.87 -18.80 -20.97
CA MET A 1 6.40 -17.51 -20.50
C MET A 1 7.45 -17.01 -21.45
N THR A 2 7.29 -15.81 -21.94
CA THR A 2 8.28 -15.18 -22.81
C THR A 2 9.32 -14.46 -21.93
N VAL A 3 10.59 -14.81 -22.10
CA VAL A 3 11.68 -14.13 -21.40
C VAL A 3 12.24 -13.06 -22.32
N GLN A 4 12.31 -11.82 -21.81
CA GLN A 4 12.97 -10.72 -22.51
C GLN A 4 14.23 -10.32 -21.75
N THR A 5 15.26 -9.96 -22.50
CA THR A 5 16.53 -9.51 -21.91
C THR A 5 16.60 -8.00 -21.94
N LEU A 6 16.91 -7.41 -20.77
CA LEU A 6 17.12 -5.98 -20.60
C LEU A 6 18.59 -5.73 -20.22
N HIS A 7 19.19 -4.75 -20.87
CA HIS A 7 20.56 -4.31 -20.53
C HIS A 7 20.43 -2.92 -19.89
N ILE A 8 20.76 -2.83 -18.59
CA ILE A 8 20.66 -1.61 -17.82
C ILE A 8 22.02 -1.30 -17.21
N PRO A 9 22.58 -0.09 -17.43
CA PRO A 9 23.77 0.34 -16.72
C PRO A 9 23.43 0.60 -15.24
N LEU A 10 24.16 -0.04 -14.35
CA LEU A 10 24.02 0.15 -12.90
C LEU A 10 25.30 0.79 -12.34
N PRO A 11 25.18 1.68 -11.34
CA PRO A 11 26.35 2.17 -10.61
C PRO A 11 27.13 1.00 -10.01
N GLU A 12 28.46 1.10 -10.02
CA GLU A 12 29.34 0.04 -9.51
C GLU A 12 29.02 -0.33 -8.05
N ALA A 13 28.70 0.67 -7.23
CA ALA A 13 28.33 0.44 -5.83
C ALA A 13 27.10 -0.45 -5.68
N ILE A 14 26.12 -0.31 -6.56
CA ILE A 14 24.91 -1.15 -6.56
C ILE A 14 25.24 -2.58 -6.97
N VAL A 15 26.06 -2.74 -8.01
CA VAL A 15 26.50 -4.07 -8.46
C VAL A 15 27.26 -4.80 -7.35
N GLN A 16 28.17 -4.10 -6.65
CA GLN A 16 28.92 -4.67 -5.54
C GLN A 16 28.01 -5.10 -4.39
N ARG A 17 27.00 -4.30 -4.05
CA ARG A 17 26.03 -4.65 -3.02
C ARG A 17 25.23 -5.89 -3.40
N LEU A 18 24.79 -5.98 -4.64
CA LEU A 18 24.08 -7.16 -5.16
C LEU A 18 24.97 -8.41 -5.10
N GLN A 19 26.24 -8.28 -5.47
CA GLN A 19 27.19 -9.39 -5.39
C GLN A 19 27.40 -9.88 -3.96
N ARG A 20 27.50 -8.98 -2.99
CA ARG A 20 27.64 -9.35 -1.58
C ARG A 20 26.40 -10.10 -1.08
N VAL A 21 25.22 -9.67 -1.47
CA VAL A 21 23.98 -10.37 -1.11
C VAL A 21 23.94 -11.76 -1.75
N ALA A 22 24.33 -11.87 -3.01
CA ALA A 22 24.40 -13.14 -3.72
C ALA A 22 25.32 -14.12 -3.00
N GLU A 23 26.52 -13.68 -2.60
CA GLU A 23 27.46 -14.49 -1.84
C GLU A 23 26.91 -14.89 -0.47
N ALA A 24 26.35 -13.95 0.27
CA ALA A 24 25.80 -14.20 1.60
C ALA A 24 24.61 -15.15 1.60
N THR A 25 23.84 -15.17 0.52
CA THR A 25 22.63 -16.01 0.39
C THR A 25 22.84 -17.26 -0.43
N HIS A 26 24.07 -17.50 -0.92
CA HIS A 26 24.41 -18.62 -1.80
C HIS A 26 23.49 -18.72 -3.02
N GLN A 27 23.20 -17.58 -3.65
CA GLN A 27 22.35 -17.49 -4.83
C GLN A 27 23.13 -16.88 -6.01
N PRO A 28 22.75 -17.22 -7.26
CA PRO A 28 23.29 -16.53 -8.42
C PRO A 28 22.96 -15.02 -8.37
N LEU A 29 23.87 -14.18 -8.85
CA LEU A 29 23.65 -12.74 -8.93
C LEU A 29 22.34 -12.39 -9.64
N GLU A 30 22.07 -13.06 -10.76
CA GLU A 30 20.86 -12.86 -11.54
C GLU A 30 19.61 -13.11 -10.72
N ALA A 31 19.57 -14.17 -9.90
CA ALA A 31 18.44 -14.48 -9.03
C ALA A 31 18.20 -13.38 -8.00
N VAL A 32 19.28 -12.85 -7.40
CA VAL A 32 19.20 -11.73 -6.45
C VAL A 32 18.62 -10.48 -7.12
N VAL A 33 19.09 -10.16 -8.32
CA VAL A 33 18.59 -9.01 -9.08
C VAL A 33 17.09 -9.16 -9.37
N VAL A 34 16.66 -10.31 -9.87
CA VAL A 34 15.25 -10.58 -10.18
C VAL A 34 14.39 -10.50 -8.93
N GLN A 35 14.82 -11.11 -7.82
CA GLN A 35 14.11 -11.04 -6.54
C GLN A 35 13.97 -9.61 -6.04
N THR A 36 15.03 -8.83 -6.14
CA THR A 36 15.02 -7.42 -5.72
C THR A 36 14.03 -6.62 -6.53
N ILE A 37 13.99 -6.82 -7.84
CA ILE A 37 13.03 -6.15 -8.71
C ILE A 37 11.60 -6.59 -8.39
N CYS A 38 11.36 -7.89 -8.31
CA CYS A 38 10.02 -8.42 -8.01
C CYS A 38 9.49 -7.97 -6.65
N GLY A 39 10.37 -7.88 -5.65
CA GLY A 39 10.00 -7.42 -4.32
C GLY A 39 9.65 -5.94 -4.22
N ASN A 40 10.03 -5.16 -5.22
CA ASN A 40 9.78 -3.71 -5.25
C ASN A 40 8.76 -3.27 -6.30
N LEU A 41 8.34 -4.16 -7.20
CA LEU A 41 7.31 -3.82 -8.16
C LEU A 41 5.95 -3.73 -7.45
N PRO A 42 5.13 -2.71 -7.76
CA PRO A 42 3.76 -2.70 -7.26
C PRO A 42 3.00 -3.86 -7.87
N PRO A 43 1.98 -4.38 -7.18
CA PRO A 43 1.08 -5.32 -7.82
C PRO A 43 0.44 -4.63 -9.03
N ALA A 44 0.35 -5.34 -10.15
CA ALA A 44 -0.38 -4.82 -11.30
C ALA A 44 -1.84 -4.56 -10.89
N PHE A 45 -2.46 -3.53 -11.49
CA PHE A 45 -3.85 -3.19 -11.17
C PHE A 45 -4.77 -4.40 -11.30
N ASP A 46 -4.52 -5.23 -12.31
CA ASP A 46 -5.31 -6.44 -12.56
C ASP A 46 -5.11 -7.54 -11.50
N ASP A 47 -4.00 -7.49 -10.74
CA ASP A 47 -3.73 -8.43 -9.65
C ASP A 47 -4.49 -8.08 -8.37
N LEU A 48 -5.05 -6.87 -8.29
CA LEU A 48 -5.86 -6.45 -7.16
C LEU A 48 -7.22 -7.15 -7.18
N SER A 49 -7.78 -7.42 -6.00
CA SER A 49 -9.14 -7.95 -5.92
C SER A 49 -10.14 -6.97 -6.54
N PRO A 50 -11.26 -7.45 -7.10
CA PRO A 50 -12.28 -6.56 -7.69
C PRO A 50 -12.76 -5.47 -6.73
N ALA A 51 -12.91 -5.80 -5.45
CA ALA A 51 -13.31 -4.84 -4.42
C ALA A 51 -12.29 -3.71 -4.24
N VAL A 52 -10.98 -4.06 -4.20
CA VAL A 52 -9.92 -3.07 -4.08
C VAL A 52 -9.79 -2.23 -5.34
N ARG A 53 -9.88 -2.85 -6.53
CA ARG A 53 -9.85 -2.13 -7.80
C ARG A 53 -10.91 -1.03 -7.87
N GLU A 54 -12.12 -1.34 -7.44
CA GLU A 54 -13.22 -0.37 -7.39
C GLU A 54 -12.88 0.82 -6.48
N ILE A 55 -12.30 0.56 -5.32
CA ILE A 55 -11.94 1.57 -4.33
C ILE A 55 -10.86 2.53 -4.85
N VAL A 56 -9.89 2.04 -5.63
CA VAL A 56 -8.71 2.81 -6.04
C VAL A 56 -8.68 3.16 -7.53
N ALA A 57 -9.73 2.87 -8.29
CA ALA A 57 -9.75 2.96 -9.75
C ALA A 57 -9.41 4.36 -10.29
N ASP A 58 -9.77 5.42 -9.58
CA ASP A 58 -9.52 6.81 -9.97
C ASP A 58 -8.09 7.28 -9.66
N LEU A 59 -7.43 6.65 -8.67
CA LEU A 59 -6.16 7.16 -8.15
C LEU A 59 -5.01 7.20 -9.17
N PRO A 60 -4.83 6.20 -10.05
CA PRO A 60 -3.73 6.25 -11.03
C PRO A 60 -3.80 7.43 -12.01
N THR A 61 -4.99 7.99 -12.23
CA THR A 61 -5.21 9.11 -13.16
C THR A 61 -5.03 10.48 -12.51
N LEU A 62 -4.89 10.53 -11.18
CA LEU A 62 -4.75 11.78 -10.46
C LEU A 62 -3.34 12.35 -10.60
N HIS A 63 -3.26 13.70 -10.64
CA HIS A 63 -2.00 14.41 -10.53
C HIS A 63 -1.43 14.28 -9.10
N ASP A 64 -0.14 14.56 -8.97
CA ASP A 64 0.60 14.38 -7.72
C ASP A 64 -0.04 15.14 -6.54
N ASP A 65 -0.47 16.39 -6.76
CA ASP A 65 -1.11 17.20 -5.71
C ASP A 65 -2.39 16.54 -5.17
N ALA A 66 -3.20 15.98 -6.07
CA ALA A 66 -4.41 15.28 -5.68
C ALA A 66 -4.11 13.99 -4.93
N LEU A 67 -3.07 13.25 -5.35
CA LEU A 67 -2.61 12.06 -4.61
C LEU A 67 -2.09 12.41 -3.23
N TRP A 68 -1.31 13.48 -3.09
CA TRP A 68 -0.87 13.97 -1.79
C TRP A 68 -2.05 14.38 -0.91
N GLY A 69 -3.09 14.95 -1.50
CA GLY A 69 -4.34 15.25 -0.81
C GLY A 69 -4.97 14.00 -0.21
N VAL A 70 -5.08 12.94 -0.99
CA VAL A 70 -5.59 11.64 -0.51
C VAL A 70 -4.69 11.06 0.59
N ALA A 71 -3.37 11.12 0.40
CA ALA A 71 -2.40 10.54 1.33
C ALA A 71 -2.34 11.28 2.68
N ARG A 72 -2.61 12.58 2.69
CA ARG A 72 -2.48 13.44 3.88
C ARG A 72 -3.79 13.72 4.59
N THR A 73 -4.94 13.47 3.96
CA THR A 73 -6.23 13.71 4.57
C THR A 73 -6.42 12.76 5.76
N PRO A 74 -6.62 13.28 6.97
CA PRO A 74 -6.85 12.43 8.13
C PRO A 74 -8.27 11.87 8.11
N LEU A 75 -8.45 10.74 8.77
CA LEU A 75 -9.80 10.22 9.05
C LEU A 75 -10.55 11.25 9.88
N PRO A 76 -11.86 11.54 9.57
CA PRO A 76 -12.62 12.51 10.34
C PRO A 76 -12.62 12.16 11.83
N PRO A 77 -12.23 13.10 12.73
CA PRO A 77 -12.09 12.79 14.16
C PRO A 77 -13.37 12.30 14.82
N GLN A 78 -14.52 12.82 14.43
CA GLN A 78 -15.81 12.39 14.97
C GLN A 78 -16.14 10.96 14.60
N GLN A 79 -15.89 10.58 13.34
CA GLN A 79 -16.08 9.22 12.84
C GLN A 79 -15.16 8.25 13.58
N TRP A 80 -13.90 8.61 13.79
CA TRP A 80 -12.95 7.80 14.52
C TRP A 80 -13.36 7.61 15.98
N ARG A 81 -13.78 8.67 16.67
CA ARG A 81 -14.25 8.58 18.06
C ARG A 81 -15.49 7.71 18.19
N ARG A 82 -16.43 7.84 17.25
CA ARG A 82 -17.63 7.00 17.22
C ARG A 82 -17.28 5.54 17.04
N HIS A 83 -16.37 5.25 16.10
CA HIS A 83 -15.86 3.90 15.86
C HIS A 83 -15.25 3.29 17.13
N GLN A 84 -14.40 4.04 17.82
CA GLN A 84 -13.78 3.60 19.07
C GLN A 84 -14.80 3.31 20.16
N ARG A 85 -15.82 4.14 20.30
CA ARG A 85 -16.89 3.92 21.29
C ARG A 85 -17.67 2.65 21.00
N LEU A 86 -18.02 2.42 19.74
CA LEU A 86 -18.75 1.21 19.34
C LEU A 86 -17.91 -0.05 19.50
N LEU A 87 -16.62 -0.01 19.20
CA LEU A 87 -15.71 -1.11 19.46
C LEU A 87 -15.65 -1.47 20.95
N ARG A 88 -15.61 -0.46 21.81
CA ARG A 88 -15.63 -0.66 23.27
C ARG A 88 -16.94 -1.33 23.71
N LYS A 89 -18.08 -0.85 23.22
CA LYS A 89 -19.39 -1.47 23.50
C LYS A 89 -19.45 -2.91 23.01
N ALA A 90 -18.86 -3.21 21.86
CA ALA A 90 -18.77 -4.57 21.34
C ALA A 90 -18.00 -5.49 22.29
N GLN A 91 -16.88 -5.01 22.84
CA GLN A 91 -16.07 -5.75 23.82
C GLN A 91 -16.85 -5.98 25.13
N GLU A 92 -17.66 -5.03 25.53
CA GLU A 92 -18.50 -5.11 26.74
C GLU A 92 -19.79 -5.92 26.51
N GLY A 93 -20.10 -6.29 25.27
CA GLY A 93 -21.31 -7.02 24.92
C GLY A 93 -22.60 -6.20 25.00
N THR A 94 -22.51 -4.86 24.92
CA THR A 94 -23.64 -3.94 25.10
C THR A 94 -24.15 -3.30 23.82
N LEU A 95 -23.69 -3.77 22.65
CA LEU A 95 -24.13 -3.25 21.35
C LEU A 95 -25.61 -3.59 21.10
N THR A 96 -26.38 -2.56 20.69
CA THR A 96 -27.71 -2.77 20.10
C THR A 96 -27.56 -3.22 18.65
N ALA A 97 -28.65 -3.76 18.06
CA ALA A 97 -28.66 -4.14 16.64
C ALA A 97 -28.37 -2.94 15.72
N ALA A 98 -28.91 -1.76 16.03
CA ALA A 98 -28.65 -0.54 15.29
C ALA A 98 -27.17 -0.11 15.39
N GLU A 99 -26.58 -0.21 16.58
CA GLU A 99 -25.17 0.10 16.80
C GLU A 99 -24.25 -0.89 16.10
N GLN A 100 -24.61 -2.17 16.04
CA GLN A 100 -23.87 -3.16 15.26
C GLN A 100 -23.85 -2.81 13.77
N HIS A 101 -24.97 -2.38 13.25
CA HIS A 101 -25.10 -1.94 11.85
C HIS A 101 -24.23 -0.70 11.58
N GLU A 102 -24.26 0.26 12.49
CA GLU A 102 -23.41 1.45 12.42
C GLU A 102 -21.91 1.09 12.49
N LEU A 103 -21.54 0.17 13.38
CA LEU A 103 -20.15 -0.29 13.50
C LEU A 103 -19.67 -0.95 12.20
N ASP A 104 -20.48 -1.77 11.58
CA ASP A 104 -20.14 -2.42 10.31
C ASP A 104 -19.94 -1.38 9.19
N ALA A 105 -20.78 -0.36 9.13
CA ALA A 105 -20.64 0.73 8.18
C ALA A 105 -19.36 1.55 8.43
N LEU A 106 -19.02 1.82 9.68
CA LEU A 106 -17.80 2.53 10.06
C LEU A 106 -16.53 1.73 9.73
N ARG A 107 -16.56 0.41 9.94
CA ARG A 107 -15.46 -0.47 9.54
C ARG A 107 -15.22 -0.41 8.04
N THR A 108 -16.29 -0.52 7.25
CA THR A 108 -16.20 -0.44 5.79
C THR A 108 -15.63 0.89 5.34
N ALA A 109 -16.09 2.01 5.92
CA ALA A 109 -15.60 3.35 5.61
C ALA A 109 -14.12 3.52 5.98
N THR A 110 -13.70 2.97 7.12
CA THR A 110 -12.31 3.02 7.57
C THR A 110 -11.40 2.20 6.66
N ASP A 111 -11.82 0.99 6.32
CA ASP A 111 -11.06 0.12 5.41
C ASP A 111 -10.90 0.76 4.04
N ARG A 112 -11.95 1.37 3.51
CA ARG A 112 -11.89 2.11 2.25
C ARG A 112 -10.90 3.28 2.34
N PHE A 113 -10.95 4.04 3.42
CA PHE A 113 -10.04 5.17 3.66
C PHE A 113 -8.58 4.71 3.70
N VAL A 114 -8.29 3.67 4.49
CA VAL A 114 -6.94 3.12 4.63
C VAL A 114 -6.42 2.57 3.30
N THR A 115 -7.26 1.87 2.57
CA THR A 115 -6.92 1.29 1.26
C THR A 115 -6.55 2.40 0.25
N ARG A 116 -7.37 3.44 0.14
CA ARG A 116 -7.10 4.57 -0.75
C ARG A 116 -5.82 5.31 -0.39
N ARG A 117 -5.63 5.59 0.89
CA ARG A 117 -4.43 6.25 1.39
C ARG A 117 -3.16 5.44 1.09
N SER A 118 -3.19 4.16 1.38
CA SER A 118 -2.06 3.25 1.14
C SER A 118 -1.72 3.16 -0.34
N TYR A 119 -2.72 3.06 -1.20
CA TYR A 119 -2.50 2.99 -2.65
C TYR A 119 -2.00 4.32 -3.22
N ALA A 120 -2.50 5.44 -2.72
CA ALA A 120 -1.99 6.76 -3.11
C ALA A 120 -0.52 6.92 -2.74
N LEU A 121 -0.12 6.50 -1.54
CA LEU A 121 1.28 6.51 -1.11
C LEU A 121 2.15 5.60 -1.99
N ALA A 122 1.66 4.42 -2.35
CA ALA A 122 2.37 3.51 -3.25
C ALA A 122 2.58 4.15 -4.63
N LEU A 123 1.56 4.80 -5.19
CA LEU A 123 1.69 5.51 -6.46
C LEU A 123 2.70 6.65 -6.38
N LEU A 124 2.68 7.44 -5.31
CA LEU A 124 3.64 8.54 -5.10
C LEU A 124 5.07 8.02 -5.02
N LYS A 125 5.29 6.93 -4.29
CA LYS A 125 6.59 6.27 -4.23
C LYS A 125 7.07 5.88 -5.63
N TRP A 126 6.18 5.30 -6.44
CA TRP A 126 6.49 4.88 -7.80
C TRP A 126 6.75 6.04 -8.75
N ARG A 127 6.17 7.20 -8.47
CA ARG A 127 6.47 8.44 -9.20
C ARG A 127 7.78 9.11 -8.76
N GLY A 128 8.50 8.51 -7.80
CA GLY A 128 9.82 8.95 -7.37
C GLY A 128 9.85 9.79 -6.09
N TYR A 129 8.73 9.93 -5.39
CA TYR A 129 8.70 10.67 -4.13
C TYR A 129 9.20 9.84 -2.96
N THR A 130 9.89 10.50 -2.03
CA THR A 130 10.23 9.91 -0.74
C THR A 130 9.04 10.05 0.20
N LEU A 131 8.59 8.93 0.76
CA LEU A 131 7.48 8.93 1.70
C LEU A 131 7.95 9.32 3.09
N PRO A 132 7.14 10.07 3.87
CA PRO A 132 7.46 10.35 5.25
C PRO A 132 7.50 9.05 6.04
N THR A 133 8.57 8.88 6.81
CA THR A 133 8.68 7.76 7.75
C THR A 133 7.71 8.01 8.88
N THR A 134 6.76 7.12 9.10
CA THR A 134 5.97 7.12 10.31
C THR A 134 6.89 6.84 11.48
N ALA A 135 7.13 7.87 12.26
CA ALA A 135 7.81 7.71 13.54
C ALA A 135 6.90 6.96 14.51
#